data_6a0c4b92bddfbc79ee04a020feed7eb5
#
_entry.id   6a0c4b92bddfbc79ee04a020feed7eb5
#
_cell.length_a   1.000
_cell.length_b   1.000
_cell.length_c   1.000
_cell.angle_alpha   90.00
_cell.angle_beta   90.00
_cell.angle_gamma   90.00
#
_symmetry.space_group_name_H-M   'P 1'
#
loop_
_entity.id
_entity.type
_entity.pdbx_description
1 polymer ?
#
loop_
_entity_poly.entity_id
_entity_poly.type
_entity_poly.pdbx_seq_one_letter_code
_entity_poly.pdbx_strand_id
1 'polypeptide(L)'
;TETEKEALLLEANLIKKHKPKFNILLRDDKSFPYIFINYEQDYPQISKHRGKQRINGKYYGPFATISSLNYTLKILQKVFLLRSCENTIFENRSKPCLLYQIERCSGPCVDYTINKKDYLASVKSAEDFLSGKHSNLQEELSTKMSIESKNLNFEKAGSYRDKIIALTQIQSQQNINLQ
;
A
#
# COMPACT_ATOMS: atom_id res chain seq x y z
N THR A 1 10.85 -23.52 -3.05
CA THR A 1 10.89 -22.05 -3.03
C THR A 1 12.04 -21.56 -3.89
N GLU A 2 11.80 -20.52 -4.68
CA GLU A 2 12.81 -20.00 -5.60
C GLU A 2 13.67 -18.90 -4.93
N THR A 3 13.18 -18.34 -3.84
CA THR A 3 13.87 -17.26 -3.13
C THR A 3 13.93 -17.48 -1.62
N GLU A 4 14.96 -16.91 -0.97
CA GLU A 4 15.09 -16.90 0.50
C GLU A 4 13.87 -16.30 1.21
N LYS A 5 13.25 -15.27 0.62
CA LYS A 5 12.06 -14.62 1.19
C LYS A 5 10.84 -15.54 1.19
N GLU A 6 10.66 -16.32 0.13
CA GLU A 6 9.61 -17.36 0.06
C GLU A 6 9.85 -18.46 1.09
N ALA A 7 11.10 -18.91 1.22
CA ALA A 7 11.46 -19.91 2.22
C ALA A 7 11.11 -19.47 3.64
N LEU A 8 11.43 -18.23 4.01
CA LEU A 8 11.10 -17.67 5.32
C LEU A 8 9.58 -17.58 5.56
N LEU A 9 8.80 -17.20 4.55
CA LEU A 9 7.34 -17.15 4.68
C LEU A 9 6.72 -18.53 4.76
N LEU A 10 7.22 -19.49 3.96
CA LEU A 10 6.78 -20.87 4.01
C LEU A 10 7.11 -21.51 5.37
N GLU A 11 8.33 -21.33 5.86
CA GLU A 11 8.73 -21.77 7.19
C GLU A 11 7.78 -21.28 8.28
N ALA A 12 7.50 -19.96 8.30
CA ALA A 12 6.59 -19.38 9.27
C ALA A 12 5.17 -19.94 9.17
N ASN A 13 4.66 -20.15 7.96
CA ASN A 13 3.35 -20.74 7.74
C ASN A 13 3.29 -22.20 8.21
N LEU A 14 4.32 -22.98 7.95
CA LEU A 14 4.43 -24.37 8.41
C LEU A 14 4.55 -24.46 9.93
N ILE A 15 5.34 -23.58 10.57
CA ILE A 15 5.44 -23.51 12.04
C ILE A 15 4.10 -23.16 12.67
N LYS A 16 3.34 -22.21 12.11
CA LYS A 16 2.00 -21.84 12.60
C LYS A 16 1.01 -22.99 12.44
N LYS A 17 1.07 -23.70 11.31
CA LYS A 17 0.17 -24.83 10.98
C LYS A 17 0.46 -26.04 11.86
N HIS A 18 1.72 -26.43 11.98
CA HIS A 18 2.11 -27.68 12.63
C HIS A 18 2.52 -27.49 14.11
N LYS A 19 2.79 -26.27 14.57
CA LYS A 19 3.18 -25.89 15.93
C LYS A 19 4.24 -26.84 16.52
N PRO A 20 5.37 -27.04 15.84
CA PRO A 20 6.39 -28.00 16.25
C PRO A 20 6.90 -27.69 17.65
N LYS A 21 7.12 -28.74 18.48
CA LYS A 21 7.37 -28.62 19.92
C LYS A 21 8.61 -27.77 20.25
N PHE A 22 9.63 -27.84 19.44
CA PHE A 22 10.92 -27.20 19.70
C PHE A 22 11.12 -25.84 19.01
N ASN A 23 10.24 -25.43 18.07
CA ASN A 23 10.31 -24.09 17.48
C ASN A 23 9.55 -23.08 18.36
N ILE A 24 10.30 -22.35 19.17
CA ILE A 24 9.75 -21.30 20.04
C ILE A 24 9.54 -20.00 19.25
N LEU A 25 10.46 -19.68 18.34
CA LEU A 25 10.37 -18.54 17.43
C LEU A 25 9.27 -18.76 16.38
N LEU A 26 8.64 -17.71 15.91
CA LEU A 26 7.60 -17.71 14.88
C LEU A 26 6.26 -18.37 15.26
N ARG A 27 6.07 -18.80 16.50
CA ARG A 27 4.76 -19.30 16.99
C ARG A 27 3.74 -18.19 17.18
N ASP A 28 4.21 -16.97 17.44
CA ASP A 28 3.34 -15.82 17.71
C ASP A 28 3.00 -15.09 16.41
N ASP A 29 1.75 -14.60 16.29
CA ASP A 29 1.26 -13.81 15.15
C ASP A 29 2.00 -12.48 14.95
N LYS A 30 2.83 -12.09 15.92
CA LYS A 30 3.65 -10.88 15.88
C LYS A 30 4.87 -10.96 14.94
N SER A 31 5.16 -12.12 14.34
CA SER A 31 6.41 -12.32 13.58
C SER A 31 6.49 -11.53 12.28
N PHE A 32 5.40 -11.41 11.51
CA PHE A 32 5.39 -10.70 10.23
C PHE A 32 4.54 -9.44 10.24
N PRO A 33 5.00 -8.36 9.58
CA PRO A 33 4.22 -7.16 9.42
C PRO A 33 3.26 -7.24 8.21
N TYR A 34 2.17 -6.45 8.27
CA TYR A 34 1.14 -6.29 7.26
C TYR A 34 0.95 -4.83 6.90
N ILE A 35 0.53 -4.56 5.68
CA ILE A 35 -0.09 -3.29 5.32
C ILE A 35 -1.56 -3.37 5.75
N PHE A 36 -2.02 -2.37 6.47
CA PHE A 36 -3.37 -2.27 7.01
C PHE A 36 -4.06 -1.04 6.46
N ILE A 37 -5.28 -1.22 5.93
CA ILE A 37 -6.17 -0.14 5.52
C ILE A 37 -7.30 -0.09 6.52
N ASN A 38 -7.34 1.00 7.30
CA ASN A 38 -8.34 1.23 8.34
C ASN A 38 -9.53 1.99 7.76
N TYR A 39 -10.73 1.41 7.92
CA TYR A 39 -12.01 1.95 7.46
C TYR A 39 -12.87 2.58 8.56
N GLU A 40 -12.32 2.79 9.76
CA GLU A 40 -13.07 3.43 10.85
C GLU A 40 -13.52 4.86 10.52
N GLN A 41 -12.81 5.52 9.61
CA GLN A 41 -13.08 6.88 9.18
C GLN A 41 -13.56 6.94 7.74
N ASP A 42 -14.29 7.98 7.40
CA ASP A 42 -14.76 8.27 6.05
C ASP A 42 -13.64 8.33 4.99
N TYR A 43 -12.44 8.67 5.42
CA TYR A 43 -11.22 8.66 4.63
C TYR A 43 -10.27 7.58 5.17
N PRO A 44 -10.27 6.36 4.60
CA PRO A 44 -9.44 5.26 5.08
C PRO A 44 -7.96 5.60 5.19
N GLN A 45 -7.34 5.16 6.28
CA GLN A 45 -5.92 5.34 6.54
C GLN A 45 -5.12 4.12 6.08
N ILE A 46 -3.96 4.34 5.43
CA ILE A 46 -2.99 3.29 5.19
C ILE A 46 -1.88 3.32 6.23
N SER A 47 -1.59 2.18 6.86
CA SER A 47 -0.59 2.06 7.91
C SER A 47 0.08 0.69 7.91
N LYS A 48 1.12 0.53 8.73
CA LYS A 48 1.72 -0.77 9.04
C LYS A 48 1.05 -1.38 10.26
N HIS A 49 0.80 -2.67 10.21
CA HIS A 49 0.27 -3.44 11.35
C HIS A 49 1.18 -4.63 11.65
N ARG A 50 1.33 -4.94 12.93
CA ARG A 50 2.03 -6.13 13.41
C ARG A 50 1.29 -6.71 14.61
N GLY A 51 1.03 -8.00 14.59
CA GLY A 51 0.31 -8.69 15.65
C GLY A 51 -1.04 -9.22 15.20
N LYS A 52 -1.96 -9.43 16.16
CA LYS A 52 -3.28 -9.99 15.89
C LYS A 52 -4.15 -9.01 15.10
N GLN A 53 -4.80 -9.51 14.05
CA GLN A 53 -5.72 -8.75 13.20
C GLN A 53 -7.09 -8.58 13.90
N ARG A 54 -7.15 -7.65 14.86
CA ARG A 54 -8.35 -7.39 15.67
C ARG A 54 -9.12 -6.13 15.27
N ILE A 55 -8.47 -5.23 14.53
CA ILE A 55 -9.04 -3.95 14.12
C ILE A 55 -9.84 -4.16 12.85
N ASN A 56 -11.01 -3.56 12.75
CA ASN A 56 -11.84 -3.64 11.55
C ASN A 56 -11.16 -2.92 10.38
N GLY A 57 -10.89 -3.65 9.30
CA GLY A 57 -10.17 -3.16 8.14
C GLY A 57 -9.61 -4.28 7.30
N LYS A 58 -8.79 -3.93 6.30
CA LYS A 58 -8.18 -4.92 5.40
C LYS A 58 -6.68 -5.02 5.64
N TYR A 59 -6.20 -6.25 5.70
CA TYR A 59 -4.80 -6.60 5.94
C TYR A 59 -4.20 -7.23 4.69
N TYR A 60 -3.07 -6.71 4.24
CA TYR A 60 -2.33 -7.17 3.05
C TYR A 60 -0.92 -7.60 3.43
N GLY A 61 -0.51 -8.78 3.00
CA GLY A 61 0.74 -9.43 3.37
C GLY A 61 0.52 -10.89 3.74
N PRO A 62 1.39 -11.57 4.45
CA PRO A 62 2.51 -11.03 5.25
C PRO A 62 3.70 -10.53 4.43
N PHE A 63 4.44 -9.55 4.98
CA PHE A 63 5.71 -9.11 4.42
C PHE A 63 6.88 -9.77 5.14
N ALA A 64 7.86 -10.28 4.39
CA ALA A 64 9.02 -10.97 4.98
C ALA A 64 9.88 -10.04 5.85
N THR A 65 9.97 -8.75 5.49
CA THR A 65 10.77 -7.76 6.24
C THR A 65 10.02 -6.44 6.42
N ILE A 66 10.36 -5.71 7.50
CA ILE A 66 9.84 -4.36 7.74
C ILE A 66 10.32 -3.39 6.65
N SER A 67 11.52 -3.60 6.12
CA SER A 67 12.09 -2.76 5.06
C SER A 67 11.28 -2.85 3.78
N SER A 68 10.91 -4.07 3.34
CA SER A 68 10.08 -4.26 2.14
C SER A 68 8.67 -3.68 2.33
N LEU A 69 8.08 -3.83 3.52
CA LEU A 69 6.80 -3.22 3.85
C LEU A 69 6.87 -1.69 3.79
N ASN A 70 7.87 -1.08 4.43
CA ASN A 70 8.04 0.38 4.44
C ASN A 70 8.28 0.92 3.02
N TYR A 71 9.03 0.19 2.20
CA TYR A 71 9.25 0.53 0.80
C TYR A 71 7.92 0.53 0.02
N THR A 72 7.14 -0.55 0.14
CA THR A 72 5.82 -0.67 -0.49
C THR A 72 4.88 0.44 -0.03
N LEU A 73 4.81 0.73 1.28
CA LEU A 73 4.00 1.83 1.81
C LEU A 73 4.37 3.19 1.20
N LYS A 74 5.67 3.50 1.11
CA LYS A 74 6.15 4.76 0.50
C LYS A 74 5.72 4.88 -0.95
N ILE A 75 5.77 3.79 -1.72
CA ILE A 75 5.33 3.79 -3.12
C ILE A 75 3.81 3.94 -3.21
N LEU A 76 3.03 3.20 -2.41
CA LEU A 76 1.57 3.33 -2.39
C LEU A 76 1.14 4.76 -2.05
N GLN A 77 1.78 5.40 -1.08
CA GLN A 77 1.54 6.81 -0.77
C GLN A 77 1.85 7.72 -1.96
N LYS A 78 2.97 7.51 -2.65
CA LYS A 78 3.34 8.31 -3.83
C LYS A 78 2.40 8.10 -5.02
N VAL A 79 1.94 6.87 -5.26
CA VAL A 79 1.11 6.52 -6.42
C VAL A 79 -0.35 6.89 -6.20
N PHE A 80 -0.92 6.53 -5.04
CA PHE A 80 -2.34 6.66 -4.74
C PHE A 80 -2.67 7.85 -3.82
N LEU A 81 -1.66 8.56 -3.31
CA LEU A 81 -1.79 9.74 -2.45
C LEU A 81 -2.64 9.51 -1.19
N LEU A 82 -2.53 8.31 -0.61
CA LEU A 82 -3.31 7.91 0.56
C LEU A 82 -2.78 8.53 1.85
N ARG A 83 -3.68 8.90 2.76
CA ARG A 83 -3.30 9.39 4.08
C ARG A 83 -2.70 8.29 4.95
N SER A 84 -1.70 8.67 5.73
CA SER A 84 -1.05 7.80 6.73
C SER A 84 -1.10 8.37 8.14
N CYS A 85 -1.61 9.60 8.30
CA CYS A 85 -1.74 10.25 9.62
C CYS A 85 -2.83 9.59 10.47
N GLU A 86 -2.62 9.60 11.79
CA GLU A 86 -3.59 9.11 12.77
C GLU A 86 -4.87 9.94 12.76
N ASN A 87 -5.99 9.34 13.21
CA ASN A 87 -7.30 9.99 13.19
C ASN A 87 -7.33 11.29 14.00
N THR A 88 -6.69 11.31 15.15
CA THR A 88 -6.57 12.52 15.99
C THR A 88 -5.90 13.69 15.26
N ILE A 89 -4.86 13.40 14.47
CA ILE A 89 -4.17 14.43 13.67
C ILE A 89 -5.06 14.84 12.49
N PHE A 90 -5.76 13.90 11.88
CA PHE A 90 -6.62 14.12 10.73
C PHE A 90 -7.77 15.07 11.06
N GLU A 91 -8.48 14.81 12.16
CA GLU A 91 -9.68 15.55 12.59
C GLU A 91 -9.37 16.99 13.05
N ASN A 92 -8.19 17.22 13.63
CA ASN A 92 -7.80 18.52 14.16
C ASN A 92 -7.01 19.39 13.17
N ARG A 93 -6.97 19.04 11.90
CA ARG A 93 -6.15 19.74 10.92
C ARG A 93 -6.98 20.74 10.10
N SER A 94 -6.52 22.01 10.08
CA SER A 94 -7.14 23.09 9.31
C SER A 94 -6.39 23.46 8.02
N LYS A 95 -5.13 22.99 7.86
CA LYS A 95 -4.29 23.29 6.68
C LYS A 95 -3.59 22.01 6.19
N PRO A 96 -3.32 21.87 4.88
CA PRO A 96 -2.59 20.73 4.34
C PRO A 96 -1.20 20.59 4.98
N CYS A 97 -0.79 19.35 5.21
CA CYS A 97 0.51 19.08 5.83
C CYS A 97 1.63 18.93 4.77
N LEU A 98 2.86 18.74 5.24
CA LEU A 98 4.02 18.52 4.38
C LEU A 98 3.82 17.35 3.39
N LEU A 99 3.13 16.26 3.80
CA LEU A 99 2.87 15.13 2.89
C LEU A 99 2.01 15.53 1.69
N TYR A 100 1.11 16.49 1.84
CA TYR A 100 0.36 17.06 0.72
C TYR A 100 1.29 17.88 -0.19
N GLN A 101 2.13 18.74 0.39
CA GLN A 101 3.06 19.60 -0.36
C GLN A 101 4.09 18.80 -1.18
N ILE A 102 4.54 17.65 -0.67
CA ILE A 102 5.48 16.75 -1.37
C ILE A 102 4.76 15.65 -2.17
N GLU A 103 3.48 15.82 -2.47
CA GLU A 103 2.67 14.90 -3.29
C GLU A 103 2.70 13.44 -2.81
N ARG A 104 2.58 13.23 -1.49
CA ARG A 104 2.46 11.90 -0.88
C ARG A 104 1.13 11.67 -0.19
N CYS A 105 0.25 12.66 -0.21
CA CYS A 105 -1.10 12.59 0.33
C CYS A 105 -1.97 13.57 -0.45
N SER A 106 -3.20 13.18 -0.77
CA SER A 106 -4.17 14.07 -1.42
C SER A 106 -4.75 15.14 -0.50
N GLY A 107 -4.40 15.12 0.80
CA GLY A 107 -4.83 16.11 1.78
C GLY A 107 -6.30 16.01 2.21
N PRO A 108 -6.92 14.83 2.36
CA PRO A 108 -8.35 14.70 2.62
C PRO A 108 -8.80 15.25 3.99
N CYS A 109 -7.85 15.75 4.79
CA CYS A 109 -8.12 16.47 6.03
C CYS A 109 -8.58 17.91 5.84
N VAL A 110 -8.65 18.39 4.59
CA VAL A 110 -9.07 19.75 4.26
C VAL A 110 -10.04 19.70 3.07
N ASP A 111 -11.24 20.22 3.24
CA ASP A 111 -12.40 20.04 2.34
C ASP A 111 -12.17 20.48 0.89
N TYR A 112 -11.26 21.42 0.64
CA TYR A 112 -10.99 21.95 -0.70
C TYR A 112 -9.93 21.21 -1.51
N THR A 113 -9.33 20.14 -0.98
CA THR A 113 -8.21 19.44 -1.65
C THR A 113 -8.66 18.27 -2.51
N ILE A 114 -9.50 17.39 -1.97
CA ILE A 114 -10.05 16.23 -2.66
C ILE A 114 -11.44 15.89 -2.12
N ASN A 115 -12.36 15.48 -2.99
CA ASN A 115 -13.65 14.99 -2.55
C ASN A 115 -13.57 13.53 -2.08
N LYS A 116 -14.53 13.10 -1.26
CA LYS A 116 -14.59 11.74 -0.70
C LYS A 116 -14.65 10.65 -1.77
N LYS A 117 -15.39 10.87 -2.86
CA LYS A 117 -15.53 9.88 -3.93
C LYS A 117 -14.20 9.57 -4.62
N ASP A 118 -13.43 10.62 -4.96
CA ASP A 118 -12.14 10.47 -5.63
C ASP A 118 -11.09 9.86 -4.69
N TYR A 119 -11.14 10.22 -3.41
CA TYR A 119 -10.28 9.59 -2.41
C TYR A 119 -10.56 8.09 -2.27
N LEU A 120 -11.83 7.70 -2.16
CA LEU A 120 -12.22 6.28 -2.08
C LEU A 120 -11.89 5.51 -3.35
N ALA A 121 -11.94 6.14 -4.53
CA ALA A 121 -11.47 5.54 -5.78
C ALA A 121 -9.96 5.26 -5.73
N SER A 122 -9.16 6.18 -5.18
CA SER A 122 -7.72 5.97 -4.97
C SER A 122 -7.43 4.84 -3.97
N VAL A 123 -8.20 4.74 -2.88
CA VAL A 123 -8.12 3.63 -1.91
C VAL A 123 -8.42 2.30 -2.61
N LYS A 124 -9.50 2.26 -3.42
CA LYS A 124 -9.88 1.05 -4.15
C LYS A 124 -8.81 0.60 -5.14
N SER A 125 -8.21 1.53 -5.87
CA SER A 125 -7.09 1.24 -6.79
C SER A 125 -5.88 0.66 -6.04
N ALA A 126 -5.57 1.17 -4.85
CA ALA A 126 -4.50 0.63 -4.00
C ALA A 126 -4.83 -0.78 -3.49
N GLU A 127 -6.09 -1.05 -3.13
CA GLU A 127 -6.54 -2.38 -2.72
C GLU A 127 -6.47 -3.39 -3.87
N ASP A 128 -6.94 -3.02 -5.05
CA ASP A 128 -6.89 -3.87 -6.23
C ASP A 128 -5.44 -4.21 -6.59
N PHE A 129 -4.52 -3.23 -6.47
CA PHE A 129 -3.09 -3.47 -6.60
C PHE A 129 -2.57 -4.45 -5.55
N LEU A 130 -2.84 -4.23 -4.26
CA LEU A 130 -2.41 -5.11 -3.16
C LEU A 130 -3.02 -6.51 -3.22
N SER A 131 -4.15 -6.66 -3.90
CA SER A 131 -4.84 -7.95 -4.14
C SER A 131 -4.37 -8.68 -5.40
N GLY A 132 -3.34 -8.16 -6.09
CA GLY A 132 -2.78 -8.78 -7.30
C GLY A 132 -3.47 -8.42 -8.61
N LYS A 133 -4.45 -7.51 -8.62
CA LYS A 133 -5.14 -7.06 -9.84
C LYS A 133 -4.35 -5.93 -10.54
N HIS A 134 -3.18 -6.26 -11.06
CA HIS A 134 -2.24 -5.25 -11.53
C HIS A 134 -2.47 -4.77 -12.97
N SER A 135 -2.96 -5.66 -13.87
CA SER A 135 -3.06 -5.39 -15.31
C SER A 135 -3.93 -4.18 -15.63
N ASN A 136 -5.13 -4.11 -15.07
CA ASN A 136 -6.08 -3.04 -15.34
C ASN A 136 -5.54 -1.66 -14.93
N LEU A 137 -4.84 -1.60 -13.79
CA LEU A 137 -4.26 -0.35 -13.29
C LEU A 137 -3.11 0.13 -14.18
N GLN A 138 -2.26 -0.79 -14.65
CA GLN A 138 -1.15 -0.43 -15.55
C GLN A 138 -1.66 0.06 -16.90
N GLU A 139 -2.69 -0.57 -17.46
CA GLU A 139 -3.34 -0.13 -18.70
C GLU A 139 -3.98 1.26 -18.54
N GLU A 140 -4.68 1.50 -17.43
CA GLU A 140 -5.28 2.81 -17.14
C GLU A 140 -4.22 3.91 -17.04
N LEU A 141 -3.13 3.67 -16.29
CA LEU A 141 -2.03 4.63 -16.15
C LEU A 141 -1.30 4.86 -17.48
N SER A 142 -1.11 3.82 -18.29
CA SER A 142 -0.50 3.91 -19.63
C SER A 142 -1.37 4.73 -20.60
N THR A 143 -2.68 4.54 -20.55
CA THR A 143 -3.64 5.32 -21.34
C THR A 143 -3.60 6.80 -20.95
N LYS A 144 -3.64 7.10 -19.64
CA LYS A 144 -3.54 8.48 -19.13
C LYS A 144 -2.21 9.13 -19.52
N MET A 145 -1.10 8.39 -19.41
CA MET A 145 0.22 8.86 -19.86
C MET A 145 0.22 9.23 -21.35
N SER A 146 -0.38 8.39 -22.19
CA SER A 146 -0.45 8.62 -23.63
C SER A 146 -1.32 9.83 -24.01
N ILE A 147 -2.45 10.03 -23.31
CA ILE A 147 -3.33 11.19 -23.49
C ILE A 147 -2.59 12.48 -23.12
N GLU A 148 -1.95 12.53 -21.94
CA GLU A 148 -1.22 13.72 -21.49
C GLU A 148 -0.02 14.03 -22.40
N SER A 149 0.65 13.01 -22.90
CA SER A 149 1.75 13.18 -23.87
C SER A 149 1.26 13.77 -25.20
N LYS A 150 0.10 13.31 -25.71
CA LYS A 150 -0.52 13.89 -26.92
C LYS A 150 -0.95 15.35 -26.73
N ASN A 151 -1.36 15.69 -25.50
CA ASN A 151 -1.73 17.06 -25.12
C ASN A 151 -0.51 17.95 -24.78
N LEU A 152 0.71 17.46 -25.01
CA LEU A 152 1.99 18.11 -24.70
C LEU A 152 2.20 18.43 -23.22
N ASN A 153 1.45 17.79 -22.32
CA ASN A 153 1.57 17.90 -20.86
C ASN A 153 2.65 16.94 -20.34
N PHE A 154 3.90 17.15 -20.73
CA PHE A 154 5.00 16.20 -20.47
C PHE A 154 5.29 15.96 -18.99
N GLU A 155 5.08 16.94 -18.10
CA GLU A 155 5.24 16.76 -16.65
C GLU A 155 4.23 15.76 -16.10
N LYS A 156 2.95 15.88 -16.49
CA LYS A 156 1.91 14.91 -16.10
C LYS A 156 2.16 13.53 -16.71
N ALA A 157 2.54 13.47 -17.98
CA ALA A 157 2.91 12.20 -18.61
C ALA A 157 4.09 11.53 -17.91
N GLY A 158 5.12 12.31 -17.52
CA GLY A 158 6.25 11.84 -16.70
C GLY A 158 5.82 11.30 -15.35
N SER A 159 4.89 11.97 -14.67
CA SER A 159 4.33 11.50 -13.40
C SER A 159 3.64 10.13 -13.54
N TYR A 160 2.85 9.92 -14.60
CA TYR A 160 2.23 8.61 -14.86
C TYR A 160 3.26 7.52 -15.17
N ARG A 161 4.28 7.83 -15.98
CA ARG A 161 5.41 6.90 -16.23
C ARG A 161 6.08 6.48 -14.93
N ASP A 162 6.38 7.43 -14.06
CA ASP A 162 7.08 7.16 -12.80
C ASP A 162 6.21 6.32 -11.85
N LYS A 163 4.89 6.50 -11.88
CA LYS A 163 3.94 5.64 -11.16
C LYS A 163 3.96 4.21 -11.68
N ILE A 164 3.95 4.02 -13.01
CA ILE A 164 4.03 2.68 -13.62
C ILE A 164 5.33 1.99 -13.22
N ILE A 165 6.48 2.67 -13.34
CA ILE A 165 7.79 2.12 -12.94
C ILE A 165 7.78 1.71 -11.48
N ALA A 166 7.27 2.56 -10.59
CA ALA A 166 7.22 2.29 -9.16
C ALA A 166 6.34 1.07 -8.82
N LEU A 167 5.19 0.92 -9.49
CA LEU A 167 4.30 -0.24 -9.31
C LEU A 167 4.95 -1.52 -9.84
N THR A 168 5.60 -1.49 -11.00
CA THR A 168 6.31 -2.64 -11.57
C THR A 168 7.44 -3.11 -10.65
N GLN A 169 8.17 -2.19 -10.00
CA GLN A 169 9.19 -2.53 -9.02
C GLN A 169 8.64 -3.27 -7.79
N ILE A 170 7.44 -2.89 -7.31
CA ILE A 170 6.78 -3.63 -6.23
C ILE A 170 6.38 -5.02 -6.70
N GLN A 171 5.81 -5.14 -7.90
CA GLN A 171 5.39 -6.43 -8.46
C GLN A 171 6.54 -7.44 -8.55
N SER A 172 7.68 -7.02 -9.06
CA SER A 172 8.87 -7.88 -9.15
C SER A 172 9.35 -8.36 -7.77
N GLN A 173 9.03 -7.62 -6.70
CA GLN A 173 9.33 -8.01 -5.32
C GLN A 173 8.20 -8.80 -4.65
N GLN A 174 6.97 -8.73 -5.17
CA GLN A 174 5.78 -9.37 -4.59
C GLN A 174 5.32 -10.64 -5.33
N ASN A 175 5.77 -10.93 -6.55
CA ASN A 175 5.52 -12.22 -7.22
C ASN A 175 5.92 -13.45 -6.38
N ILE A 176 6.54 -13.17 -5.26
CA ILE A 176 7.00 -14.06 -4.22
C ILE A 176 5.88 -14.43 -3.21
N ASN A 177 4.75 -13.70 -3.15
CA ASN A 177 3.75 -13.83 -2.07
C ASN A 177 2.38 -14.37 -2.52
N LEU A 178 2.18 -14.70 -3.80
CA LEU A 178 0.85 -15.00 -4.37
C LEU A 178 0.68 -16.44 -4.88
N GLN A 179 1.59 -17.36 -4.53
CA GLN A 179 1.39 -18.80 -4.79
C GLN A 179 1.11 -19.58 -3.53
#